data_2bd93a02af8321a796aac0e09b18c164
#
_entry.id   2bd93a02af8321a796aac0e09b18c164
#
_cell.length_a   1.000
_cell.length_b   1.000
_cell.length_c   1.000
_cell.angle_alpha   90.00
_cell.angle_beta   90.00
_cell.angle_gamma   90.00
#
_symmetry.space_group_name_H-M   'P 1'
#
loop_
_entity.id
_entity.type
_entity.pdbx_description
1 polymer ?
#
loop_
_entity_poly.entity_id
_entity_poly.type
_entity_poly.pdbx_seq_one_letter_code
_entity_poly.pdbx_strand_id
1 'polypeptide(L)'
;MSRRPLVLLLGVLLAGVMSAGLVGVPAAGAGAVPEPSTGVTGVPFAGTTPSGEVRGYLDAHSHLMSYEAFGGKLMCGKPFDEKGVAAALRDCPDHEPHGVPAWFENFTRHGTPFGTHDTRGYPDFPSWPAANSLTHQQTYHAWIERSWRAGQRVLVNQLVANRVLCEIYPLKKNACDEMDSLRLQAKRTREMEAYIDRRAGGPGKGWFRIVESPEQARQVIQQGKLAVVLGVEASEPFGCGLSNGAPRCTEAQIDKGLDELHALGVRSMFVCHKFDNALCGVRFDSDALGVILNLGNFVGTGRFWQADACSADAPHDNPIAPAGGLGDLLAGPLRDLRGHGITAPLYPSGTHCNVNGLTPLGEHAIKGMMQRKMIVELDHMSAKAADRALTLLEEARYSGVMSSHSWTDERYVRRVYGLGGMVASYGHGAEAFIATWRRTKALHDGGSFGFGYGLDANGMGPLPPRRAGAEKNPLRYPYRSPIDPGVTVDRQRTGNRTWDVNTEGVANYGLVPDWIADMGNLAGEPIITDLSRGAEEYLRMWGRTTR
;
A
#
# COMPACT_ATOMS: atom_id res chain seq x y z
N MET A 1 23.05 -10.66 -23.84
CA MET A 1 23.71 -9.39 -23.49
C MET A 1 23.57 -9.16 -21.97
N SER A 2 24.64 -8.82 -21.29
CA SER A 2 24.64 -8.59 -19.83
C SER A 2 23.79 -7.35 -19.50
N ARG A 3 22.81 -7.49 -18.58
CA ARG A 3 21.92 -6.40 -18.10
C ARG A 3 22.67 -5.31 -17.31
N ARG A 4 23.93 -5.56 -16.95
CA ARG A 4 24.77 -4.64 -16.17
C ARG A 4 24.93 -3.22 -16.74
N PRO A 5 25.05 -2.99 -18.07
CA PRO A 5 25.21 -1.63 -18.59
C PRO A 5 23.93 -0.79 -18.48
N LEU A 6 22.73 -1.38 -18.53
CA LEU A 6 21.48 -0.64 -18.46
C LEU A 6 21.13 -0.21 -17.02
N VAL A 7 21.39 -1.09 -16.05
CA VAL A 7 21.27 -0.79 -14.61
C VAL A 7 22.30 0.28 -14.22
N LEU A 8 23.51 0.25 -14.79
CA LEU A 8 24.52 1.29 -14.62
C LEU A 8 24.09 2.62 -15.27
N LEU A 9 23.44 2.61 -16.43
CA LEU A 9 23.01 3.84 -17.12
C LEU A 9 21.90 4.56 -16.34
N LEU A 10 20.89 3.83 -15.85
CA LEU A 10 19.86 4.37 -14.96
C LEU A 10 20.46 4.82 -13.61
N GLY A 11 21.39 4.07 -13.06
CA GLY A 11 22.12 4.42 -11.83
C GLY A 11 23.04 5.63 -12.00
N VAL A 12 23.69 5.82 -13.15
CA VAL A 12 24.58 6.96 -13.43
C VAL A 12 23.79 8.25 -13.68
N LEU A 13 22.61 8.20 -14.29
CA LEU A 13 21.70 9.34 -14.39
C LEU A 13 21.22 9.84 -13.01
N LEU A 14 21.11 8.93 -12.04
CA LEU A 14 20.73 9.24 -10.65
C LEU A 14 21.95 9.61 -9.78
N ALA A 15 23.14 9.04 -10.07
CA ALA A 15 24.37 9.28 -9.30
C ALA A 15 25.10 10.58 -9.65
N GLY A 16 24.88 11.14 -10.84
CA GLY A 16 25.53 12.39 -11.28
C GLY A 16 25.19 13.63 -10.42
N VAL A 17 24.25 13.53 -9.50
CA VAL A 17 23.82 14.61 -8.61
C VAL A 17 24.44 14.52 -7.19
N MET A 18 25.14 13.43 -6.85
CA MET A 18 25.57 13.13 -5.48
C MET A 18 26.99 13.62 -5.08
N SER A 19 27.68 14.41 -5.87
CA SER A 19 29.04 14.89 -5.51
C SER A 19 29.01 16.28 -4.86
N ALA A 20 28.47 16.41 -3.64
CA ALA A 20 28.70 17.57 -2.77
C ALA A 20 28.62 17.17 -1.29
N GLY A 21 29.74 17.25 -0.67
CA GLY A 21 30.21 17.29 0.71
C GLY A 21 29.26 17.01 1.89
N LEU A 22 29.59 15.99 2.65
CA LEU A 22 29.12 15.73 4.01
C LEU A 22 29.77 16.71 5.01
N VAL A 23 28.99 17.60 5.59
CA VAL A 23 29.36 18.32 6.81
C VAL A 23 28.48 17.81 7.95
N GLY A 24 29.09 17.08 8.89
CA GLY A 24 28.39 16.55 10.05
C GLY A 24 28.07 17.65 11.08
N VAL A 25 26.82 17.75 11.50
CA VAL A 25 26.38 18.56 12.64
C VAL A 25 26.29 17.66 13.88
N PRO A 26 26.84 18.08 15.04
CA PRO A 26 26.81 17.28 16.27
C PRO A 26 25.40 17.22 16.86
N ALA A 27 24.97 16.02 17.26
CA ALA A 27 23.68 15.78 17.92
C ALA A 27 23.72 16.32 19.37
N ALA A 28 22.83 17.23 19.70
CA ALA A 28 22.54 17.63 21.06
C ALA A 28 21.89 16.46 21.83
N GLY A 29 22.36 16.18 23.05
CA GLY A 29 21.81 15.15 23.92
C GLY A 29 20.39 15.49 24.33
N ALA A 30 19.42 14.70 23.85
CA ALA A 30 18.01 14.87 24.12
C ALA A 30 17.62 14.06 25.39
N GLY A 31 17.06 14.72 26.39
CA GLY A 31 16.18 14.08 27.36
C GLY A 31 15.02 13.37 26.64
N ALA A 32 14.38 12.38 27.30
CA ALA A 32 13.30 11.62 26.71
C ALA A 32 12.19 12.55 26.18
N VAL A 33 12.05 12.62 24.88
CA VAL A 33 11.03 13.45 24.20
C VAL A 33 9.67 12.76 24.37
N PRO A 34 8.64 13.47 24.86
CA PRO A 34 7.31 12.85 25.00
C PRO A 34 6.75 12.42 23.64
N GLU A 35 6.13 11.23 23.62
CA GLU A 35 5.43 10.74 22.45
C GLU A 35 4.28 11.68 22.04
N PRO A 36 3.91 11.71 20.74
CA PRO A 36 2.80 12.51 20.26
C PRO A 36 1.52 12.22 21.03
N SER A 37 0.76 13.26 21.37
CA SER A 37 -0.63 13.08 21.80
C SER A 37 -1.47 12.58 20.63
N THR A 38 -2.31 11.57 20.87
CA THR A 38 -3.25 11.11 19.86
C THR A 38 -4.33 12.15 19.52
N GLY A 39 -4.56 13.15 20.40
CA GLY A 39 -5.66 14.10 20.26
C GLY A 39 -7.04 13.44 20.38
N VAL A 40 -7.11 12.21 20.89
CA VAL A 40 -8.37 11.47 21.07
C VAL A 40 -8.61 11.26 22.56
N THR A 41 -9.79 11.66 23.02
CA THR A 41 -10.25 11.50 24.41
C THR A 41 -11.48 10.60 24.47
N GLY A 42 -11.78 10.07 25.67
CA GLY A 42 -12.81 9.07 25.87
C GLY A 42 -12.27 7.65 25.82
N VAL A 43 -13.11 6.70 26.18
CA VAL A 43 -12.78 5.26 26.14
C VAL A 43 -13.06 4.76 24.73
N PRO A 44 -12.06 4.16 24.06
CA PRO A 44 -12.27 3.61 22.72
C PRO A 44 -13.40 2.57 22.71
N PHE A 45 -14.22 2.61 21.68
CA PHE A 45 -15.29 1.64 21.44
C PHE A 45 -14.76 0.20 21.50
N ALA A 46 -15.51 -0.70 22.17
CA ALA A 46 -15.10 -2.08 22.39
C ALA A 46 -14.96 -2.93 21.11
N GLY A 47 -15.45 -2.45 19.96
CA GLY A 47 -15.26 -3.11 18.66
C GLY A 47 -16.33 -4.17 18.32
N THR A 48 -17.29 -4.43 19.20
CA THR A 48 -18.37 -5.40 18.96
C THR A 48 -19.73 -4.85 19.40
N THR A 49 -20.77 -5.26 18.70
CA THR A 49 -22.16 -5.02 19.09
C THR A 49 -22.59 -6.01 20.18
N PRO A 50 -23.72 -5.78 20.88
CA PRO A 50 -24.27 -6.75 21.82
C PRO A 50 -24.58 -8.13 21.20
N SER A 51 -24.81 -8.20 19.89
CA SER A 51 -24.99 -9.46 19.14
C SER A 51 -23.68 -10.16 18.80
N GLY A 52 -22.52 -9.59 19.16
CA GLY A 52 -21.19 -10.13 18.85
C GLY A 52 -20.68 -9.82 17.43
N GLU A 53 -21.41 -9.04 16.64
CA GLU A 53 -20.94 -8.56 15.33
C GLU A 53 -19.81 -7.55 15.53
N VAL A 54 -18.74 -7.67 14.76
CA VAL A 54 -17.64 -6.69 14.78
C VAL A 54 -18.11 -5.38 14.17
N ARG A 55 -17.78 -4.28 14.82
CA ARG A 55 -18.03 -2.94 14.34
C ARG A 55 -16.74 -2.12 14.37
N GLY A 56 -16.30 -1.66 13.22
CA GLY A 56 -15.08 -0.86 13.10
C GLY A 56 -14.62 -0.72 11.66
N TYR A 57 -13.80 0.30 11.43
CA TYR A 57 -13.24 0.58 10.12
C TYR A 57 -12.17 -0.45 9.75
N LEU A 58 -12.06 -0.72 8.45
CA LEU A 58 -11.06 -1.58 7.82
C LEU A 58 -10.16 -0.75 6.92
N ASP A 59 -8.85 -0.76 7.22
CA ASP A 59 -7.83 -0.50 6.20
C ASP A 59 -7.37 -1.83 5.63
N ALA A 60 -7.68 -2.06 4.37
CA ALA A 60 -7.42 -3.31 3.68
C ALA A 60 -6.03 -3.38 3.05
N HIS A 61 -5.28 -2.25 3.01
CA HIS A 61 -4.02 -2.18 2.29
C HIS A 61 -3.16 -1.00 2.75
N SER A 62 -2.12 -1.28 3.52
CA SER A 62 -1.08 -0.31 3.93
C SER A 62 0.25 -1.01 4.19
N HIS A 63 1.37 -0.27 4.13
CA HIS A 63 2.75 -0.79 4.18
C HIS A 63 3.55 -0.25 5.36
N LEU A 64 3.28 -0.73 6.57
CA LEU A 64 3.89 -0.18 7.79
C LEU A 64 5.41 -0.27 7.80
N MET A 65 5.97 -1.30 7.18
CA MET A 65 7.39 -1.63 7.26
C MET A 65 8.16 -1.38 5.95
N SER A 66 7.60 -0.62 5.01
CA SER A 66 8.24 -0.34 3.72
C SER A 66 9.57 0.41 3.83
N TYR A 67 9.87 1.01 4.99
CA TYR A 67 11.19 1.59 5.25
C TYR A 67 12.34 0.56 5.22
N GLU A 68 12.04 -0.73 5.30
CA GLU A 68 13.00 -1.83 5.10
C GLU A 68 12.95 -2.41 3.68
N ALA A 69 11.93 -2.07 2.89
CA ALA A 69 11.82 -2.46 1.49
C ALA A 69 12.78 -1.68 0.59
N PHE A 70 12.84 -2.06 -0.69
CA PHE A 70 13.55 -1.33 -1.75
C PHE A 70 15.02 -0.99 -1.41
N GLY A 71 15.71 -1.89 -0.71
CA GLY A 71 17.08 -1.67 -0.22
C GLY A 71 17.17 -0.93 1.11
N GLY A 72 16.06 -0.50 1.70
CA GLY A 72 15.98 0.06 3.04
C GLY A 72 16.53 1.48 3.20
N LYS A 73 16.65 2.24 2.11
CA LYS A 73 17.15 3.63 2.09
C LYS A 73 16.24 4.58 1.31
N LEU A 74 15.25 4.04 0.56
CA LEU A 74 14.33 4.83 -0.22
C LEU A 74 13.34 5.61 0.65
N MET A 75 12.84 4.97 1.72
CA MET A 75 11.88 5.56 2.65
C MET A 75 12.58 6.17 3.85
N CYS A 76 12.29 7.43 4.14
CA CYS A 76 12.77 8.14 5.32
C CYS A 76 11.83 7.95 6.53
N GLY A 77 12.41 7.80 7.71
CA GLY A 77 11.65 7.60 8.95
C GLY A 77 11.25 6.16 9.20
N LYS A 78 10.78 5.90 10.42
CA LYS A 78 10.38 4.56 10.89
C LYS A 78 9.01 4.63 11.55
N PRO A 79 8.21 3.54 11.54
CA PRO A 79 6.93 3.51 12.24
C PRO A 79 7.07 3.49 13.76
N PHE A 80 8.23 3.14 14.29
CA PHE A 80 8.59 3.20 15.70
C PHE A 80 10.12 3.21 15.88
N ASP A 81 10.59 3.67 17.03
CA ASP A 81 11.96 3.54 17.48
C ASP A 81 11.99 3.46 19.00
N GLU A 82 12.89 2.66 19.58
CA GLU A 82 13.03 2.51 21.04
C GLU A 82 13.37 3.83 21.75
N LYS A 83 13.99 4.76 21.03
CA LYS A 83 14.31 6.11 21.50
C LYS A 83 13.19 7.14 21.28
N GLY A 84 12.01 6.69 20.81
CA GLY A 84 10.83 7.50 20.62
C GLY A 84 10.79 8.31 19.33
N VAL A 85 9.81 9.21 19.24
CA VAL A 85 9.43 9.96 18.03
C VAL A 85 10.57 10.75 17.40
N ALA A 86 11.42 11.38 18.21
CA ALA A 86 12.56 12.16 17.73
C ALA A 86 13.60 11.31 16.98
N ALA A 87 13.74 10.03 17.33
CA ALA A 87 14.63 9.11 16.63
C ALA A 87 13.95 8.45 15.42
N ALA A 88 12.65 8.19 15.53
CA ALA A 88 11.87 7.56 14.46
C ALA A 88 11.65 8.49 13.27
N LEU A 89 11.35 9.76 13.52
CA LEU A 89 10.93 10.76 12.54
C LEU A 89 11.90 11.95 12.44
N ARG A 90 13.19 11.68 12.58
CA ARG A 90 14.25 12.67 12.41
C ARG A 90 14.39 13.14 10.96
N ASP A 91 15.35 14.04 10.74
CA ASP A 91 15.77 14.44 9.40
C ASP A 91 16.12 13.25 8.51
N CYS A 92 15.97 13.43 7.21
CA CYS A 92 16.21 12.42 6.18
C CYS A 92 17.62 12.50 5.59
N PRO A 93 18.68 12.00 6.26
CA PRO A 93 20.05 12.13 5.76
C PRO A 93 20.28 11.40 4.43
N ASP A 94 19.50 10.35 4.15
CA ASP A 94 19.57 9.60 2.89
C ASP A 94 18.91 10.37 1.72
N HIS A 95 18.17 11.45 2.00
CA HIS A 95 17.56 12.33 1.01
C HIS A 95 18.35 13.64 0.80
N GLU A 96 19.44 13.86 1.54
CA GLU A 96 20.29 15.02 1.35
C GLU A 96 21.15 14.92 0.07
N PRO A 97 21.45 16.04 -0.61
CA PRO A 97 21.06 17.41 -0.25
C PRO A 97 19.62 17.76 -0.74
N HIS A 98 18.92 18.51 0.11
CA HIS A 98 17.63 19.17 -0.21
C HIS A 98 16.52 18.26 -0.77
N GLY A 99 16.50 16.98 -0.44
CA GLY A 99 15.52 16.01 -0.94
C GLY A 99 15.75 15.50 -2.37
N VAL A 100 16.87 15.85 -3.00
CA VAL A 100 17.19 15.42 -4.37
C VAL A 100 17.24 13.89 -4.53
N PRO A 101 17.80 13.08 -3.60
CA PRO A 101 17.78 11.62 -3.70
C PRO A 101 16.37 11.00 -3.61
N ALA A 102 15.37 11.72 -3.13
CA ALA A 102 13.97 11.28 -3.14
C ALA A 102 13.32 11.42 -4.54
N TRP A 103 14.04 11.05 -5.59
CA TRP A 103 13.70 11.29 -6.99
C TRP A 103 12.31 10.80 -7.38
N PHE A 104 11.83 9.70 -6.81
CA PHE A 104 10.50 9.16 -7.09
C PHE A 104 9.39 10.10 -6.58
N GLU A 105 9.53 10.59 -5.35
CA GLU A 105 8.63 11.59 -4.79
C GLU A 105 8.69 12.91 -5.56
N ASN A 106 9.90 13.37 -5.88
CA ASN A 106 10.10 14.59 -6.67
C ASN A 106 9.41 14.47 -8.03
N PHE A 107 9.55 13.32 -8.71
CA PHE A 107 8.93 13.08 -10.00
C PHE A 107 7.40 13.18 -9.92
N THR A 108 6.78 12.54 -8.94
CA THR A 108 5.31 12.56 -8.79
C THR A 108 4.79 13.91 -8.32
N ARG A 109 5.57 14.67 -7.55
CA ARG A 109 5.20 16.02 -7.07
C ARG A 109 5.39 17.11 -8.11
N HIS A 110 6.43 17.02 -8.92
CA HIS A 110 6.92 18.11 -9.76
C HIS A 110 7.00 17.76 -11.24
N GLY A 111 6.71 16.52 -11.63
CA GLY A 111 6.87 16.01 -13.00
C GLY A 111 8.34 15.83 -13.43
N THR A 112 9.29 15.99 -12.50
CA THR A 112 10.74 15.83 -12.74
C THR A 112 11.41 15.23 -11.52
N PRO A 113 12.40 14.34 -11.68
CA PRO A 113 13.15 13.78 -10.55
C PRO A 113 14.06 14.81 -9.84
N PHE A 114 14.26 15.98 -10.43
CA PHE A 114 15.14 17.04 -9.93
C PHE A 114 14.45 18.05 -9.01
N GLY A 115 13.29 17.69 -8.46
CA GLY A 115 12.61 18.50 -7.45
C GLY A 115 13.38 18.54 -6.12
N THR A 116 12.97 19.45 -5.25
CA THR A 116 13.58 19.63 -3.93
C THR A 116 12.50 19.75 -2.85
N HIS A 117 12.83 19.35 -1.63
CA HIS A 117 12.01 19.59 -0.44
C HIS A 117 12.90 19.67 0.80
N ASP A 118 12.37 20.25 1.87
CA ASP A 118 13.06 20.30 3.17
C ASP A 118 13.01 18.89 3.81
N THR A 119 14.19 18.33 4.10
CA THR A 119 14.35 16.99 4.64
C THR A 119 14.20 16.92 6.16
N ARG A 120 14.06 18.08 6.84
CA ARG A 120 13.91 18.12 8.29
C ARG A 120 12.59 17.50 8.73
N GLY A 121 12.68 16.65 9.74
CA GLY A 121 11.55 15.99 10.35
C GLY A 121 11.19 16.57 11.72
N TYR A 122 11.10 15.70 12.71
CA TYR A 122 10.79 16.09 14.10
C TYR A 122 11.79 17.11 14.64
N PRO A 123 11.34 18.19 15.32
CA PRO A 123 9.96 18.46 15.75
C PRO A 123 9.12 19.31 14.79
N ASP A 124 9.67 19.88 13.74
CA ASP A 124 9.07 20.98 12.98
C ASP A 124 8.31 20.53 11.73
N PHE A 125 8.74 19.44 11.09
CA PHE A 125 8.10 18.87 9.91
C PHE A 125 7.70 19.88 8.83
N PRO A 126 8.65 20.65 8.26
CA PRO A 126 8.32 21.74 7.33
C PRO A 126 7.73 21.28 6.00
N SER A 127 8.13 20.08 5.49
CA SER A 127 7.72 19.60 4.17
C SER A 127 7.07 18.21 4.19
N TRP A 128 7.23 17.44 5.24
CA TRP A 128 6.69 16.09 5.38
C TRP A 128 6.28 15.79 6.83
N PRO A 129 5.39 14.82 7.13
CA PRO A 129 4.57 14.13 6.15
C PRO A 129 3.51 15.06 5.54
N ALA A 130 3.17 14.76 4.29
CA ALA A 130 2.07 15.36 3.54
C ALA A 130 1.40 14.25 2.71
N ALA A 131 0.19 14.47 2.21
CA ALA A 131 -0.53 13.45 1.45
C ALA A 131 0.28 12.87 0.27
N ASN A 132 1.18 13.65 -0.31
CA ASN A 132 2.05 13.26 -1.41
C ASN A 132 3.53 13.08 -1.02
N SER A 133 3.82 12.82 0.25
CA SER A 133 5.17 12.50 0.74
C SER A 133 5.47 11.01 0.55
N LEU A 134 5.64 10.56 -0.70
CA LEU A 134 5.64 9.15 -1.08
C LEU A 134 6.84 8.36 -0.55
N THR A 135 7.93 9.03 -0.20
CA THR A 135 9.17 8.42 0.30
C THR A 135 9.47 8.79 1.76
N HIS A 136 8.45 9.22 2.49
CA HIS A 136 8.55 9.56 3.91
C HIS A 136 7.53 8.78 4.74
N GLN A 137 7.90 8.49 5.98
CA GLN A 137 7.06 7.74 6.92
C GLN A 137 5.73 8.46 7.17
N GLN A 138 4.62 7.76 6.92
CA GLN A 138 3.25 8.24 7.14
C GLN A 138 2.49 7.39 8.18
N THR A 139 3.08 6.29 8.69
CA THR A 139 2.42 5.32 9.58
C THR A 139 3.14 5.17 10.93
N TYR A 140 3.59 6.29 11.54
CA TYR A 140 4.14 6.23 12.89
C TYR A 140 3.11 5.66 13.87
N HIS A 141 3.55 4.82 14.81
CA HIS A 141 2.63 4.05 15.68
C HIS A 141 1.57 4.91 16.40
N ALA A 142 1.96 6.10 16.89
CA ALA A 142 1.01 6.98 17.57
C ALA A 142 -0.06 7.56 16.61
N TRP A 143 0.23 7.66 15.31
CA TRP A 143 -0.75 8.04 14.29
C TRP A 143 -1.73 6.89 14.01
N ILE A 144 -1.24 5.64 13.98
CA ILE A 144 -2.10 4.46 13.89
C ILE A 144 -2.95 4.33 15.17
N GLU A 145 -2.37 4.59 16.34
CA GLU A 145 -3.10 4.59 17.62
C GLU A 145 -4.28 5.56 17.58
N ARG A 146 -4.10 6.76 17.01
CA ARG A 146 -5.19 7.73 16.86
C ARG A 146 -6.33 7.16 16.01
N SER A 147 -6.02 6.48 14.91
CA SER A 147 -7.01 5.86 14.03
C SER A 147 -7.74 4.70 14.74
N TRP A 148 -7.01 3.85 15.46
CA TRP A 148 -7.59 2.78 16.27
C TRP A 148 -8.54 3.34 17.35
N ARG A 149 -8.10 4.34 18.12
CA ARG A 149 -8.93 4.96 19.16
C ARG A 149 -10.20 5.60 18.60
N ALA A 150 -10.16 6.09 17.37
CA ALA A 150 -11.30 6.69 16.69
C ALA A 150 -12.21 5.68 15.96
N GLY A 151 -11.91 4.36 15.99
CA GLY A 151 -12.84 3.34 15.52
C GLY A 151 -12.31 2.31 14.54
N GLN A 152 -11.03 2.37 14.11
CA GLN A 152 -10.44 1.32 13.27
C GLN A 152 -10.26 0.02 14.06
N ARG A 153 -10.59 -1.13 13.46
CA ARG A 153 -10.51 -2.45 14.12
C ARG A 153 -9.73 -3.49 13.34
N VAL A 154 -9.59 -3.32 12.02
CA VAL A 154 -8.76 -4.20 11.19
C VAL A 154 -7.82 -3.35 10.36
N LEU A 155 -6.57 -3.78 10.27
CA LEU A 155 -5.54 -3.24 9.40
C LEU A 155 -4.82 -4.39 8.72
N VAL A 156 -4.74 -4.35 7.38
CA VAL A 156 -3.93 -5.30 6.61
C VAL A 156 -2.59 -4.63 6.29
N ASN A 157 -1.52 -5.16 6.90
CA ASN A 157 -0.15 -4.71 6.65
C ASN A 157 0.46 -5.54 5.53
N GLN A 158 0.48 -5.00 4.32
CA GLN A 158 1.10 -5.63 3.15
C GLN A 158 2.62 -5.46 3.24
N LEU A 159 3.35 -6.56 3.33
CA LEU A 159 4.81 -6.61 3.22
C LEU A 159 5.15 -6.42 1.75
N VAL A 160 5.83 -5.31 1.41
CA VAL A 160 6.04 -4.91 0.01
C VAL A 160 7.48 -5.12 -0.43
N ALA A 161 7.67 -5.59 -1.66
CA ALA A 161 9.00 -5.71 -2.24
C ALA A 161 8.99 -5.51 -3.75
N ASN A 162 10.06 -4.89 -4.27
CA ASN A 162 10.32 -4.77 -5.70
C ASN A 162 11.83 -4.82 -5.93
N ARG A 163 12.31 -5.94 -6.46
CA ARG A 163 13.73 -6.18 -6.72
C ARG A 163 14.31 -5.16 -7.69
N VAL A 164 13.59 -4.85 -8.76
CA VAL A 164 14.09 -3.93 -9.79
C VAL A 164 14.28 -2.53 -9.23
N LEU A 165 13.28 -2.02 -8.49
CA LEU A 165 13.39 -0.72 -7.83
C LEU A 165 14.55 -0.70 -6.83
N CYS A 166 14.73 -1.76 -6.05
CA CYS A 166 15.87 -1.90 -5.15
C CYS A 166 17.21 -1.89 -5.93
N GLU A 167 17.31 -2.60 -7.05
CA GLU A 167 18.56 -2.67 -7.84
C GLU A 167 18.94 -1.33 -8.46
N ILE A 168 17.97 -0.56 -8.95
CA ILE A 168 18.24 0.75 -9.59
C ILE A 168 18.41 1.88 -8.56
N TYR A 169 17.83 1.77 -7.35
CA TYR A 169 18.03 2.80 -6.32
C TYR A 169 19.46 2.73 -5.77
N PRO A 170 20.22 3.87 -5.78
CA PRO A 170 21.65 3.82 -5.54
C PRO A 170 22.02 3.50 -4.09
N LEU A 171 21.19 3.90 -3.12
CA LEU A 171 21.47 3.73 -1.70
C LEU A 171 20.79 2.48 -1.14
N LYS A 172 21.57 1.61 -0.49
CA LYS A 172 21.08 0.34 0.06
C LYS A 172 21.74 0.02 1.40
N LYS A 173 20.98 -0.55 2.31
CA LYS A 173 21.44 -1.24 3.53
C LYS A 173 21.02 -2.71 3.54
N ASN A 174 19.96 -3.05 2.79
CA ASN A 174 19.37 -4.38 2.70
C ASN A 174 19.60 -4.99 1.32
N ALA A 175 19.58 -6.34 1.25
CA ALA A 175 19.58 -7.07 -0.01
C ALA A 175 18.31 -6.79 -0.83
N CYS A 176 18.40 -6.99 -2.17
CA CYS A 176 17.27 -6.81 -3.07
C CYS A 176 16.47 -8.12 -3.32
N ASP A 177 16.79 -9.22 -2.64
CA ASP A 177 15.96 -10.42 -2.65
C ASP A 177 14.62 -10.10 -1.98
N GLU A 178 13.51 -10.37 -2.69
CA GLU A 178 12.19 -9.99 -2.21
C GLU A 178 11.77 -10.81 -1.00
N MET A 179 12.08 -12.13 -0.96
CA MET A 179 11.75 -12.96 0.19
C MET A 179 12.53 -12.55 1.45
N ASP A 180 13.80 -12.12 1.31
CA ASP A 180 14.58 -11.57 2.43
C ASP A 180 13.95 -10.27 2.95
N SER A 181 13.49 -9.40 2.06
CA SER A 181 12.78 -8.17 2.41
C SER A 181 11.48 -8.48 3.17
N LEU A 182 10.68 -9.44 2.71
CA LEU A 182 9.43 -9.85 3.36
C LEU A 182 9.67 -10.42 4.77
N ARG A 183 10.70 -11.27 4.94
CA ARG A 183 11.11 -11.80 6.26
C ARG A 183 11.47 -10.67 7.23
N LEU A 184 12.26 -9.71 6.75
CA LEU A 184 12.68 -8.57 7.55
C LEU A 184 11.49 -7.71 7.97
N GLN A 185 10.57 -7.39 7.07
CA GLN A 185 9.38 -6.60 7.36
C GLN A 185 8.43 -7.32 8.33
N ALA A 186 8.21 -8.64 8.17
CA ALA A 186 7.45 -9.44 9.12
C ALA A 186 8.07 -9.42 10.53
N LYS A 187 9.40 -9.54 10.61
CA LYS A 187 10.14 -9.40 11.88
C LYS A 187 9.94 -8.01 12.49
N ARG A 188 10.06 -6.94 11.70
CA ARG A 188 9.86 -5.56 12.17
C ARG A 188 8.44 -5.30 12.66
N THR A 189 7.43 -5.91 12.03
CA THR A 189 6.05 -5.79 12.49
C THR A 189 5.86 -6.42 13.88
N ARG A 190 6.49 -7.57 14.15
CA ARG A 190 6.48 -8.19 15.47
C ARG A 190 7.28 -7.39 16.51
N GLU A 191 8.37 -6.77 16.11
CA GLU A 191 9.13 -5.86 16.98
C GLU A 191 8.31 -4.63 17.36
N MET A 192 7.50 -4.07 16.44
CA MET A 192 6.56 -2.99 16.72
C MET A 192 5.45 -3.43 17.67
N GLU A 193 4.87 -4.61 17.49
CA GLU A 193 3.91 -5.18 18.43
C GLU A 193 4.49 -5.28 19.84
N ALA A 194 5.70 -5.85 19.97
CA ALA A 194 6.40 -5.98 21.24
C ALA A 194 6.76 -4.61 21.86
N TYR A 195 7.11 -3.63 21.03
CA TYR A 195 7.37 -2.24 21.48
C TYR A 195 6.08 -1.62 22.08
N ILE A 196 4.95 -1.75 21.40
CA ILE A 196 3.66 -1.24 21.89
C ILE A 196 3.23 -1.98 23.16
N ASP A 197 3.49 -3.27 23.25
CA ASP A 197 3.24 -4.07 24.47
C ASP A 197 4.03 -3.56 25.67
N ARG A 198 5.34 -3.30 25.50
CA ARG A 198 6.17 -2.75 26.59
C ARG A 198 5.66 -1.41 27.09
N ARG A 199 5.23 -0.55 26.17
CA ARG A 199 4.66 0.77 26.52
C ARG A 199 3.32 0.66 27.23
N ALA A 200 2.57 -0.41 26.97
CA ALA A 200 1.29 -0.70 27.61
C ALA A 200 1.41 -1.52 28.92
N GLY A 201 2.62 -1.78 29.40
CA GLY A 201 2.87 -2.48 30.66
C GLY A 201 3.17 -3.97 30.55
N GLY A 202 3.50 -4.49 29.37
CA GLY A 202 4.00 -5.85 29.17
C GLY A 202 3.34 -6.65 28.06
N PRO A 203 3.77 -7.90 27.88
CA PRO A 203 3.30 -8.76 26.78
C PRO A 203 1.77 -8.88 26.72
N GLY A 204 1.22 -8.72 25.54
CA GLY A 204 -0.23 -8.81 25.31
C GLY A 204 -1.06 -7.63 25.82
N LYS A 205 -0.44 -6.60 26.42
CA LYS A 205 -1.13 -5.42 26.96
C LYS A 205 -1.39 -4.34 25.92
N GLY A 206 -0.61 -4.33 24.84
CA GLY A 206 -0.73 -3.36 23.76
C GLY A 206 -2.04 -3.47 22.98
N TRP A 207 -2.35 -2.43 22.28
CA TRP A 207 -3.55 -2.30 21.45
C TRP A 207 -3.36 -2.87 20.01
N PHE A 208 -2.15 -3.06 19.54
CA PHE A 208 -1.78 -3.57 18.21
C PHE A 208 -1.54 -5.07 18.29
N ARG A 209 -2.30 -5.89 17.57
CA ARG A 209 -2.21 -7.36 17.65
C ARG A 209 -2.14 -7.99 16.28
N ILE A 210 -1.03 -8.67 15.95
CA ILE A 210 -0.92 -9.52 14.77
C ILE A 210 -1.83 -10.73 14.97
N VAL A 211 -2.65 -11.04 13.95
CA VAL A 211 -3.62 -12.14 13.99
C VAL A 211 -3.46 -13.05 12.78
N GLU A 212 -3.68 -14.34 12.97
CA GLU A 212 -3.46 -15.38 11.96
C GLU A 212 -4.73 -16.15 11.61
N SER A 213 -5.86 -15.82 12.24
CA SER A 213 -7.17 -16.36 11.88
C SER A 213 -8.29 -15.35 12.15
N PRO A 214 -9.46 -15.49 11.50
CA PRO A 214 -10.60 -14.63 11.76
C PRO A 214 -11.15 -14.77 13.19
N GLU A 215 -11.04 -15.93 13.80
CA GLU A 215 -11.43 -16.17 15.21
C GLU A 215 -10.53 -15.39 16.16
N GLN A 216 -9.21 -15.47 15.95
CA GLN A 216 -8.23 -14.68 16.72
C GLN A 216 -8.47 -13.18 16.55
N ALA A 217 -8.75 -12.73 15.32
CA ALA A 217 -9.08 -11.33 15.06
C ALA A 217 -10.32 -10.87 15.84
N ARG A 218 -11.39 -11.69 15.84
CA ARG A 218 -12.59 -11.39 16.63
C ARG A 218 -12.31 -11.30 18.13
N GLN A 219 -11.51 -12.22 18.68
CA GLN A 219 -11.11 -12.20 20.10
C GLN A 219 -10.31 -10.93 20.44
N VAL A 220 -9.39 -10.53 19.57
CA VAL A 220 -8.59 -9.31 19.72
C VAL A 220 -9.50 -8.07 19.72
N ILE A 221 -10.44 -8.00 18.77
CA ILE A 221 -11.36 -6.87 18.66
C ILE A 221 -12.33 -6.80 19.85
N GLN A 222 -12.83 -7.94 20.36
CA GLN A 222 -13.65 -7.98 21.57
C GLN A 222 -12.93 -7.42 22.80
N GLN A 223 -11.59 -7.49 22.82
CA GLN A 223 -10.77 -6.85 23.85
C GLN A 223 -10.56 -5.34 23.59
N GLY A 224 -11.23 -4.76 22.59
CA GLY A 224 -11.10 -3.35 22.23
C GLY A 224 -9.81 -3.02 21.46
N LYS A 225 -9.07 -4.02 20.94
CA LYS A 225 -7.78 -3.85 20.29
C LYS A 225 -7.90 -3.82 18.76
N LEU A 226 -6.80 -3.45 18.08
CA LEU A 226 -6.65 -3.49 16.63
C LEU A 226 -6.12 -4.85 16.20
N ALA A 227 -6.86 -5.55 15.33
CA ALA A 227 -6.40 -6.75 14.66
C ALA A 227 -5.58 -6.37 13.41
N VAL A 228 -4.36 -6.89 13.31
CA VAL A 228 -3.43 -6.63 12.20
C VAL A 228 -3.16 -7.93 11.47
N VAL A 229 -3.55 -7.97 10.20
CA VAL A 229 -3.32 -9.10 9.30
C VAL A 229 -2.07 -8.84 8.48
N LEU A 230 -1.18 -9.82 8.35
CA LEU A 230 -0.05 -9.71 7.43
C LEU A 230 -0.46 -10.17 6.04
N GLY A 231 -0.18 -9.33 5.05
CA GLY A 231 -0.28 -9.65 3.64
C GLY A 231 1.07 -9.50 2.93
N VAL A 232 1.12 -9.84 1.65
CA VAL A 232 2.30 -9.69 0.79
C VAL A 232 1.92 -9.08 -0.54
N GLU A 233 2.65 -8.02 -0.91
CA GLU A 233 2.63 -7.41 -2.22
C GLU A 233 4.06 -7.33 -2.80
N ALA A 234 4.45 -8.36 -3.54
CA ALA A 234 5.79 -8.50 -4.11
C ALA A 234 5.74 -8.58 -5.64
N SER A 235 6.71 -8.00 -6.32
CA SER A 235 6.76 -8.01 -7.77
C SER A 235 7.26 -9.34 -8.34
N GLU A 236 8.13 -10.04 -7.61
CA GLU A 236 8.67 -11.35 -8.01
C GLU A 236 8.65 -12.32 -6.80
N PRO A 237 7.44 -12.63 -6.22
CA PRO A 237 7.38 -13.51 -5.05
C PRO A 237 8.04 -14.87 -5.36
N PHE A 238 8.68 -15.48 -4.37
CA PHE A 238 9.39 -16.77 -4.48
C PHE A 238 10.55 -16.75 -5.48
N GLY A 239 11.03 -15.57 -5.91
CA GLY A 239 11.99 -15.43 -7.00
C GLY A 239 11.40 -15.72 -8.39
N CYS A 240 10.07 -15.71 -8.52
CA CYS A 240 9.33 -16.00 -9.75
C CYS A 240 9.39 -14.85 -10.77
N GLY A 241 10.56 -14.25 -10.96
CA GLY A 241 10.79 -13.32 -12.06
C GLY A 241 10.92 -14.02 -13.41
N LEU A 242 11.03 -13.20 -14.47
CA LEU A 242 11.30 -13.66 -15.83
C LEU A 242 12.75 -13.40 -16.24
N SER A 243 13.31 -14.26 -17.08
CA SER A 243 14.57 -14.04 -17.76
C SER A 243 14.39 -14.28 -19.25
N ASN A 244 14.34 -13.18 -20.02
CA ASN A 244 14.04 -13.22 -21.47
C ASN A 244 12.71 -13.97 -21.78
N GLY A 245 11.72 -13.84 -20.90
CA GLY A 245 10.42 -14.50 -21.00
C GLY A 245 10.36 -15.92 -20.44
N ALA A 246 11.47 -16.50 -19.96
CA ALA A 246 11.47 -17.80 -19.29
C ALA A 246 11.30 -17.63 -17.76
N PRO A 247 10.49 -18.48 -17.09
CA PRO A 247 10.33 -18.49 -15.63
C PRO A 247 11.68 -18.74 -14.93
N ARG A 248 11.86 -18.05 -13.79
CA ARG A 248 13.03 -18.23 -12.91
C ARG A 248 12.72 -19.11 -11.70
N CYS A 249 11.50 -19.57 -11.53
CA CYS A 249 11.06 -20.42 -10.44
C CYS A 249 10.37 -21.69 -10.95
N THR A 250 10.15 -22.62 -10.03
CA THR A 250 9.46 -23.89 -10.21
C THR A 250 8.29 -24.00 -9.24
N GLU A 251 7.35 -24.94 -9.47
CA GLU A 251 6.25 -25.24 -8.54
C GLU A 251 6.76 -25.55 -7.13
N ALA A 252 7.81 -26.35 -6.99
CA ALA A 252 8.41 -26.68 -5.68
C ALA A 252 8.94 -25.44 -4.93
N GLN A 253 9.46 -24.44 -5.64
CA GLN A 253 9.89 -23.18 -5.01
C GLN A 253 8.68 -22.33 -4.60
N ILE A 254 7.59 -22.35 -5.35
CA ILE A 254 6.33 -21.71 -4.99
C ILE A 254 5.75 -22.35 -3.73
N ASP A 255 5.66 -23.68 -3.68
CA ASP A 255 5.14 -24.40 -2.51
C ASP A 255 5.94 -24.10 -1.25
N LYS A 256 7.28 -24.19 -1.34
CA LYS A 256 8.17 -23.83 -0.24
C LYS A 256 8.01 -22.38 0.22
N GLY A 257 7.87 -21.45 -0.73
CA GLY A 257 7.70 -20.04 -0.43
C GLY A 257 6.34 -19.75 0.22
N LEU A 258 5.27 -20.41 -0.22
CA LEU A 258 3.95 -20.31 0.39
C LEU A 258 3.94 -20.88 1.82
N ASP A 259 4.59 -22.02 2.06
CA ASP A 259 4.75 -22.59 3.41
C ASP A 259 5.49 -21.62 4.32
N GLU A 260 6.55 -21.01 3.83
CA GLU A 260 7.33 -20.03 4.57
C GLU A 260 6.52 -18.77 4.91
N LEU A 261 5.84 -18.17 3.94
CA LEU A 261 5.01 -17.00 4.17
C LEU A 261 3.86 -17.30 5.15
N HIS A 262 3.22 -18.46 5.01
CA HIS A 262 2.17 -18.88 5.93
C HIS A 262 2.72 -19.06 7.36
N ALA A 263 3.92 -19.64 7.52
CA ALA A 263 4.61 -19.79 8.82
C ALA A 263 5.03 -18.44 9.41
N LEU A 264 5.30 -17.43 8.56
CA LEU A 264 5.51 -16.05 8.97
C LEU A 264 4.21 -15.32 9.37
N GLY A 265 3.06 -15.97 9.31
CA GLY A 265 1.76 -15.39 9.68
C GLY A 265 1.08 -14.63 8.55
N VAL A 266 1.57 -14.71 7.31
CA VAL A 266 0.93 -14.09 6.14
C VAL A 266 -0.38 -14.81 5.81
N ARG A 267 -1.46 -14.05 5.58
CA ARG A 267 -2.80 -14.59 5.29
C ARG A 267 -3.46 -13.98 4.05
N SER A 268 -2.82 -12.99 3.42
CA SER A 268 -3.27 -12.36 2.18
C SER A 268 -2.08 -12.20 1.24
N MET A 269 -2.27 -12.34 -0.09
CA MET A 269 -1.14 -12.24 -1.01
C MET A 269 -1.58 -11.87 -2.43
N PHE A 270 -0.78 -11.00 -3.06
CA PHE A 270 -0.74 -10.75 -4.50
C PHE A 270 0.24 -11.71 -5.18
N VAL A 271 -0.11 -12.26 -6.33
CA VAL A 271 0.82 -13.11 -7.11
C VAL A 271 1.66 -12.31 -8.10
N CYS A 272 1.29 -11.07 -8.37
CA CYS A 272 2.10 -10.10 -9.13
C CYS A 272 1.76 -8.66 -8.70
N HIS A 273 2.64 -7.70 -8.97
CA HIS A 273 2.46 -6.31 -8.56
C HIS A 273 2.72 -5.35 -9.74
N LYS A 274 3.92 -4.84 -9.94
CA LYS A 274 4.19 -3.78 -10.94
C LYS A 274 4.82 -4.26 -12.24
N PHE A 275 5.31 -5.49 -12.29
CA PHE A 275 5.97 -6.06 -13.47
C PHE A 275 5.42 -7.45 -13.78
N ASP A 276 5.33 -7.76 -15.08
CA ASP A 276 5.05 -9.13 -15.50
C ASP A 276 6.06 -10.08 -14.87
N ASN A 277 5.59 -11.17 -14.31
CA ASN A 277 6.43 -12.15 -13.68
C ASN A 277 6.11 -13.57 -14.18
N ALA A 278 6.71 -14.59 -13.58
CA ALA A 278 6.46 -15.97 -13.98
C ALA A 278 5.06 -16.49 -13.60
N LEU A 279 4.31 -15.76 -12.76
CA LEU A 279 2.99 -16.16 -12.29
C LEU A 279 1.87 -15.45 -13.07
N CYS A 280 2.02 -14.16 -13.38
CA CYS A 280 0.98 -13.42 -14.12
C CYS A 280 1.50 -12.19 -14.87
N GLY A 281 0.70 -11.75 -15.86
CA GLY A 281 0.78 -10.42 -16.42
C GLY A 281 0.11 -9.40 -15.52
N VAL A 282 0.65 -8.18 -15.45
CA VAL A 282 0.15 -7.11 -14.58
C VAL A 282 -0.80 -6.16 -15.29
N ARG A 283 -1.70 -5.54 -14.52
CA ARG A 283 -2.45 -4.37 -14.95
C ARG A 283 -1.50 -3.19 -15.13
N PHE A 284 -1.60 -2.51 -16.25
CA PHE A 284 -0.70 -1.40 -16.58
C PHE A 284 -0.94 -0.19 -15.67
N ASP A 285 0.13 0.54 -15.38
CA ASP A 285 0.02 1.91 -14.88
C ASP A 285 -0.08 2.87 -16.07
N SER A 286 -0.85 3.94 -15.93
CA SER A 286 -1.07 4.93 -16.97
C SER A 286 -0.15 6.15 -16.82
N ASP A 287 -0.25 7.08 -17.76
CA ASP A 287 0.44 8.37 -17.76
C ASP A 287 1.99 8.26 -17.64
N ALA A 288 2.60 9.27 -17.08
CA ALA A 288 4.05 9.35 -16.89
C ALA A 288 4.61 8.21 -16.03
N LEU A 289 3.87 7.81 -14.98
CA LEU A 289 4.26 6.70 -14.12
C LEU A 289 4.28 5.38 -14.89
N GLY A 290 3.28 5.16 -15.76
CA GLY A 290 3.22 3.98 -16.62
C GLY A 290 4.43 3.84 -17.54
N VAL A 291 4.95 4.94 -18.07
CA VAL A 291 6.18 4.91 -18.90
C VAL A 291 7.40 4.47 -18.08
N ILE A 292 7.55 4.98 -16.87
CA ILE A 292 8.66 4.61 -15.97
C ILE A 292 8.57 3.14 -15.58
N LEU A 293 7.36 2.69 -15.20
CA LEU A 293 7.15 1.30 -14.80
C LEU A 293 7.32 0.33 -15.97
N ASN A 294 6.93 0.72 -17.19
CA ASN A 294 7.19 -0.09 -18.38
C ASN A 294 8.69 -0.23 -18.67
N LEU A 295 9.48 0.82 -18.44
CA LEU A 295 10.93 0.74 -18.49
C LEU A 295 11.47 -0.19 -17.38
N GLY A 296 10.91 -0.10 -16.17
CA GLY A 296 11.20 -1.02 -15.07
C GLY A 296 10.86 -2.47 -15.42
N ASN A 297 9.72 -2.71 -16.07
CA ASN A 297 9.35 -4.03 -16.59
C ASN A 297 10.42 -4.57 -17.58
N PHE A 298 10.88 -3.71 -18.49
CA PHE A 298 11.97 -4.08 -19.40
C PHE A 298 13.26 -4.45 -18.66
N VAL A 299 13.66 -3.66 -17.67
CA VAL A 299 14.85 -3.95 -16.84
C VAL A 299 14.69 -5.28 -16.09
N GLY A 300 13.53 -5.53 -15.50
CA GLY A 300 13.24 -6.75 -14.75
C GLY A 300 13.15 -8.00 -15.61
N THR A 301 12.38 -7.94 -16.69
CA THR A 301 11.99 -9.10 -17.49
C THR A 301 12.78 -9.27 -18.79
N GLY A 302 13.41 -8.19 -19.30
CA GLY A 302 14.02 -8.10 -20.62
C GLY A 302 13.02 -7.76 -21.73
N ARG A 303 11.78 -7.42 -21.41
CA ARG A 303 10.72 -7.06 -22.36
C ARG A 303 9.92 -5.87 -21.84
N PHE A 304 9.53 -4.97 -22.74
CA PHE A 304 8.49 -4.00 -22.42
C PHE A 304 7.13 -4.71 -22.30
N TRP A 305 6.19 -4.09 -21.59
CA TRP A 305 4.81 -4.55 -21.60
C TRP A 305 4.33 -4.76 -23.04
N GLN A 306 3.56 -5.80 -23.25
CA GLN A 306 2.95 -6.12 -24.52
C GLN A 306 1.43 -5.98 -24.39
N ALA A 307 0.84 -5.14 -25.23
CA ALA A 307 -0.60 -4.85 -25.16
C ALA A 307 -1.24 -5.02 -26.54
N ASP A 308 -2.38 -5.68 -26.53
CA ASP A 308 -3.32 -5.71 -27.64
C ASP A 308 -4.40 -4.63 -27.44
N ALA A 309 -5.02 -4.19 -28.54
CA ALA A 309 -6.27 -3.46 -28.48
C ALA A 309 -7.40 -4.41 -28.06
N CYS A 310 -8.25 -3.95 -27.14
CA CYS A 310 -9.39 -4.72 -26.67
C CYS A 310 -10.66 -3.86 -26.55
N SER A 311 -11.82 -4.52 -26.33
CA SER A 311 -13.09 -3.83 -26.22
C SER A 311 -13.16 -3.01 -24.94
N ALA A 312 -13.62 -1.77 -25.05
CA ALA A 312 -13.92 -0.92 -23.89
C ALA A 312 -15.13 -1.43 -23.08
N ASP A 313 -15.97 -2.28 -23.65
CA ASP A 313 -17.15 -2.85 -22.99
C ASP A 313 -16.82 -4.11 -22.17
N ALA A 314 -15.64 -4.70 -22.36
CA ALA A 314 -15.13 -5.85 -21.61
C ALA A 314 -14.14 -5.39 -20.53
N PRO A 315 -13.83 -6.23 -19.50
CA PRO A 315 -12.73 -5.96 -18.58
C PRO A 315 -11.42 -5.71 -19.33
N HIS A 316 -10.70 -4.65 -18.95
CA HIS A 316 -9.50 -4.23 -19.63
C HIS A 316 -8.47 -3.62 -18.65
N ASP A 317 -7.24 -3.47 -19.12
CA ASP A 317 -6.18 -2.82 -18.36
C ASP A 317 -6.22 -1.30 -18.56
N ASN A 318 -5.42 -0.58 -17.77
CA ASN A 318 -5.29 0.86 -17.94
C ASN A 318 -4.56 1.18 -19.25
N PRO A 319 -4.85 2.31 -19.91
CA PRO A 319 -4.16 2.69 -21.13
C PRO A 319 -2.69 3.01 -20.85
N ILE A 320 -1.78 2.45 -21.65
CA ILE A 320 -0.36 2.79 -21.59
C ILE A 320 -0.18 4.11 -22.32
N ALA A 321 0.43 5.11 -21.66
CA ALA A 321 0.74 6.36 -22.31
C ALA A 321 1.78 6.15 -23.44
N PRO A 322 1.60 6.78 -24.61
CA PRO A 322 2.63 6.79 -25.62
C PRO A 322 3.90 7.47 -25.07
N ALA A 323 5.06 6.91 -25.39
CA ALA A 323 6.36 7.40 -24.90
C ALA A 323 6.65 8.89 -25.17
N GLY A 324 5.88 9.52 -26.07
CA GLY A 324 5.97 10.95 -26.38
C GLY A 324 5.49 11.91 -25.28
N GLY A 325 4.76 11.44 -24.25
CA GLY A 325 4.32 12.28 -23.11
C GLY A 325 5.43 12.68 -22.13
N LEU A 326 6.59 12.02 -22.18
CA LEU A 326 7.81 12.34 -21.44
C LEU A 326 8.97 12.75 -22.35
N GLY A 327 8.66 13.25 -23.55
CA GLY A 327 9.54 13.39 -24.72
C GLY A 327 10.95 13.90 -24.44
N ASP A 328 11.11 14.93 -23.64
CA ASP A 328 12.44 15.52 -23.41
C ASP A 328 13.21 14.84 -22.27
N LEU A 329 12.54 14.39 -21.22
CA LEU A 329 13.20 13.77 -20.05
C LEU A 329 13.74 12.36 -20.38
N LEU A 330 13.00 11.58 -21.18
CA LEU A 330 13.40 10.24 -21.59
C LEU A 330 14.02 10.20 -23.00
N ALA A 331 14.10 11.32 -23.71
CA ALA A 331 14.70 11.36 -25.06
C ALA A 331 16.16 10.89 -25.06
N GLY A 332 16.92 11.22 -24.02
CA GLY A 332 18.30 10.73 -23.82
C GLY A 332 18.33 9.21 -23.61
N PRO A 333 17.75 8.69 -22.51
CA PRO A 333 17.69 7.26 -22.22
C PRO A 333 17.08 6.42 -23.35
N LEU A 334 15.99 6.88 -23.98
CA LEU A 334 15.38 6.17 -25.12
C LEU A 334 16.26 6.20 -26.37
N ARG A 335 17.03 7.28 -26.59
CA ARG A 335 18.00 7.36 -27.66
C ARG A 335 19.16 6.40 -27.45
N ASP A 336 19.67 6.30 -26.22
CA ASP A 336 20.73 5.36 -25.85
C ASP A 336 20.25 3.91 -25.98
N LEU A 337 19.02 3.59 -25.58
CA LEU A 337 18.40 2.29 -25.79
C LEU A 337 18.35 1.93 -27.27
N ARG A 338 17.98 2.89 -28.15
CA ARG A 338 18.02 2.71 -29.63
C ARG A 338 19.44 2.46 -30.16
N GLY A 339 20.43 3.16 -29.59
CA GLY A 339 21.85 2.93 -29.90
C GLY A 339 22.31 1.51 -29.58
N HIS A 340 21.66 0.82 -28.66
CA HIS A 340 21.88 -0.58 -28.33
C HIS A 340 20.88 -1.56 -29.00
N GLY A 341 20.12 -1.10 -30.01
CA GLY A 341 19.15 -1.93 -30.74
C GLY A 341 17.84 -2.20 -30.01
N ILE A 342 17.54 -1.44 -28.92
CA ILE A 342 16.33 -1.58 -28.13
C ILE A 342 15.36 -0.49 -28.57
N THR A 343 14.20 -0.89 -29.08
CA THR A 343 13.13 0.04 -29.48
C THR A 343 11.94 -0.10 -28.54
N ALA A 344 11.48 1.03 -27.98
CA ALA A 344 10.23 1.05 -27.23
C ALA A 344 9.06 0.67 -28.15
N PRO A 345 8.12 -0.19 -27.71
CA PRO A 345 7.00 -0.60 -28.54
C PRO A 345 6.06 0.57 -28.83
N LEU A 346 5.41 0.51 -29.98
CA LEU A 346 4.25 1.35 -30.28
C LEU A 346 2.99 0.59 -29.83
N TYR A 347 2.23 1.20 -28.94
CA TYR A 347 0.98 0.62 -28.47
C TYR A 347 -0.19 1.03 -29.37
N PRO A 348 -1.23 0.18 -29.51
CA PRO A 348 -2.42 0.54 -30.26
C PRO A 348 -3.10 1.77 -29.61
N SER A 349 -3.96 2.46 -30.36
CA SER A 349 -4.81 3.50 -29.80
C SER A 349 -6.02 2.89 -29.09
N GLY A 350 -6.51 3.54 -28.04
CA GLY A 350 -7.73 3.13 -27.33
C GLY A 350 -7.47 2.26 -26.09
N THR A 351 -8.33 1.28 -25.86
CA THR A 351 -8.28 0.40 -24.70
C THR A 351 -7.22 -0.68 -24.87
N HIS A 352 -6.46 -0.92 -23.82
CA HIS A 352 -5.34 -1.86 -23.80
C HIS A 352 -5.66 -3.09 -22.94
N CYS A 353 -5.21 -4.26 -23.40
CA CYS A 353 -5.16 -5.48 -22.63
C CYS A 353 -3.76 -6.08 -22.67
N ASN A 354 -3.20 -6.41 -21.50
CA ASN A 354 -1.94 -7.13 -21.44
C ASN A 354 -2.10 -8.49 -22.12
N VAL A 355 -1.19 -8.82 -23.05
CA VAL A 355 -1.21 -10.13 -23.70
C VAL A 355 -0.95 -11.27 -22.72
N ASN A 356 -0.26 -10.98 -21.61
CA ASN A 356 0.04 -11.92 -20.54
C ASN A 356 -1.13 -11.98 -19.55
N GLY A 357 -1.60 -13.20 -19.29
CA GLY A 357 -2.60 -13.51 -18.26
C GLY A 357 -1.98 -14.25 -17.09
N LEU A 358 -2.80 -15.01 -16.37
CA LEU A 358 -2.34 -15.95 -15.34
C LEU A 358 -1.64 -17.13 -16.02
N THR A 359 -0.43 -17.46 -15.56
CA THR A 359 0.34 -18.58 -16.11
C THR A 359 0.01 -19.89 -15.39
N PRO A 360 0.43 -21.06 -15.91
CA PRO A 360 0.31 -22.32 -15.16
C PRO A 360 0.95 -22.27 -13.76
N LEU A 361 2.11 -21.59 -13.61
CA LEU A 361 2.74 -21.37 -12.30
C LEU A 361 1.90 -20.44 -11.41
N GLY A 362 1.23 -19.45 -12.00
CA GLY A 362 0.28 -18.58 -11.30
C GLY A 362 -0.96 -19.34 -10.83
N GLU A 363 -1.52 -20.23 -11.67
CA GLU A 363 -2.60 -21.13 -11.24
C GLU A 363 -2.18 -22.04 -10.09
N HIS A 364 -0.96 -22.59 -10.15
CA HIS A 364 -0.39 -23.41 -9.08
C HIS A 364 -0.27 -22.59 -7.78
N ALA A 365 0.23 -21.35 -7.86
CA ALA A 365 0.34 -20.47 -6.71
C ALA A 365 -1.04 -20.17 -6.07
N ILE A 366 -2.06 -19.83 -6.86
CA ILE A 366 -3.43 -19.57 -6.35
C ILE A 366 -4.02 -20.84 -5.71
N LYS A 367 -3.86 -22.01 -6.32
CA LYS A 367 -4.29 -23.28 -5.72
C LYS A 367 -3.57 -23.56 -4.39
N GLY A 368 -2.27 -23.28 -4.32
CA GLY A 368 -1.47 -23.37 -3.11
C GLY A 368 -1.93 -22.40 -2.01
N MET A 369 -2.33 -21.19 -2.37
CA MET A 369 -2.93 -20.20 -1.45
C MET A 369 -4.27 -20.71 -0.90
N MET A 370 -5.16 -21.22 -1.77
CA MET A 370 -6.45 -21.79 -1.34
C MET A 370 -6.27 -22.95 -0.35
N GLN A 371 -5.32 -23.86 -0.61
CA GLN A 371 -5.01 -24.97 0.30
C GLN A 371 -4.58 -24.48 1.69
N ARG A 372 -3.92 -23.33 1.77
CA ARG A 372 -3.46 -22.69 3.01
C ARG A 372 -4.47 -21.68 3.57
N LYS A 373 -5.68 -21.61 2.98
CA LYS A 373 -6.76 -20.72 3.43
C LYS A 373 -6.37 -19.24 3.43
N MET A 374 -5.51 -18.85 2.50
CA MET A 374 -5.04 -17.48 2.31
C MET A 374 -6.01 -16.70 1.42
N ILE A 375 -6.11 -15.40 1.65
CA ILE A 375 -6.88 -14.47 0.83
C ILE A 375 -6.09 -14.18 -0.45
N VAL A 376 -6.74 -14.35 -1.61
CA VAL A 376 -6.20 -14.04 -2.93
C VAL A 376 -6.54 -12.60 -3.27
N GLU A 377 -5.52 -11.76 -3.45
CA GLU A 377 -5.65 -10.39 -3.88
C GLU A 377 -5.67 -10.33 -5.42
N LEU A 378 -6.68 -9.64 -5.98
CA LEU A 378 -6.85 -9.53 -7.43
C LEU A 378 -6.20 -8.28 -8.02
N ASP A 379 -5.99 -7.26 -7.19
CA ASP A 379 -5.41 -6.01 -7.65
C ASP A 379 -4.03 -6.24 -8.27
N HIS A 380 -3.65 -5.42 -9.21
CA HIS A 380 -2.46 -5.52 -10.04
C HIS A 380 -2.41 -6.66 -11.06
N MET A 381 -3.29 -7.65 -11.00
CA MET A 381 -3.40 -8.62 -12.08
C MET A 381 -3.91 -7.95 -13.36
N SER A 382 -3.36 -8.30 -14.52
CA SER A 382 -3.99 -7.92 -15.80
C SER A 382 -5.44 -8.38 -15.84
N ALA A 383 -6.28 -7.72 -16.65
CA ALA A 383 -7.66 -8.13 -16.81
C ALA A 383 -7.77 -9.63 -17.15
N LYS A 384 -6.91 -10.12 -18.05
CA LYS A 384 -6.83 -11.53 -18.44
C LYS A 384 -6.40 -12.46 -17.29
N ALA A 385 -5.47 -11.99 -16.43
CA ALA A 385 -5.03 -12.76 -15.27
C ALA A 385 -6.12 -12.81 -14.19
N ALA A 386 -6.77 -11.68 -13.90
CA ALA A 386 -7.87 -11.59 -12.95
C ALA A 386 -9.07 -12.43 -13.36
N ASP A 387 -9.42 -12.45 -14.66
CA ASP A 387 -10.49 -13.32 -15.20
C ASP A 387 -10.22 -14.79 -14.92
N ARG A 388 -9.01 -15.26 -15.23
CA ARG A 388 -8.64 -16.66 -15.00
C ARG A 388 -8.55 -17.00 -13.50
N ALA A 389 -8.02 -16.07 -12.67
CA ALA A 389 -7.98 -16.23 -11.22
C ALA A 389 -9.40 -16.38 -10.64
N LEU A 390 -10.31 -15.49 -11.02
CA LEU A 390 -11.71 -15.58 -10.60
C LEU A 390 -12.37 -16.88 -11.04
N THR A 391 -12.10 -17.34 -12.27
CA THR A 391 -12.61 -18.64 -12.75
C THR A 391 -12.14 -19.81 -11.88
N LEU A 392 -10.87 -19.84 -11.49
CA LEU A 392 -10.35 -20.86 -10.57
C LEU A 392 -11.04 -20.82 -9.20
N LEU A 393 -11.27 -19.62 -8.67
CA LEU A 393 -11.92 -19.42 -7.38
C LEU A 393 -13.40 -19.83 -7.44
N GLU A 394 -14.09 -19.57 -8.56
CA GLU A 394 -15.47 -19.97 -8.82
C GLU A 394 -15.59 -21.51 -8.94
N GLU A 395 -14.71 -22.15 -9.70
CA GLU A 395 -14.61 -23.62 -9.82
C GLU A 395 -14.43 -24.27 -8.45
N ALA A 396 -13.58 -23.66 -7.60
CA ALA A 396 -13.30 -24.14 -6.23
C ALA A 396 -14.35 -23.68 -5.21
N ARG A 397 -15.28 -22.79 -5.54
CA ARG A 397 -16.20 -22.11 -4.61
C ARG A 397 -15.47 -21.46 -3.44
N TYR A 398 -14.36 -20.82 -3.73
CA TYR A 398 -13.48 -20.25 -2.72
C TYR A 398 -13.80 -18.77 -2.48
N SER A 399 -14.18 -18.44 -1.24
CA SER A 399 -14.62 -17.07 -0.86
C SER A 399 -13.48 -16.13 -0.48
N GLY A 400 -12.27 -16.62 -0.26
CA GLY A 400 -11.11 -15.81 0.14
C GLY A 400 -10.54 -15.00 -1.02
N VAL A 401 -11.29 -14.02 -1.51
CA VAL A 401 -10.89 -13.18 -2.63
C VAL A 401 -11.18 -11.71 -2.33
N MET A 402 -10.25 -10.83 -2.69
CA MET A 402 -10.34 -9.41 -2.41
C MET A 402 -9.76 -8.55 -3.53
N SER A 403 -10.36 -7.36 -3.71
CA SER A 403 -9.73 -6.18 -4.28
C SER A 403 -9.53 -5.19 -3.14
N SER A 404 -8.31 -5.02 -2.67
CA SER A 404 -8.03 -4.31 -1.42
C SER A 404 -7.83 -2.80 -1.59
N HIS A 405 -7.55 -2.32 -2.81
CA HIS A 405 -7.37 -0.90 -3.13
C HIS A 405 -7.83 -0.52 -4.54
N SER A 406 -8.82 -1.26 -5.09
CA SER A 406 -9.47 -0.99 -6.38
C SER A 406 -8.52 -0.90 -7.59
N TRP A 407 -7.46 -1.70 -7.60
CA TRP A 407 -6.54 -1.79 -8.74
C TRP A 407 -6.88 -2.95 -9.69
N THR A 408 -8.13 -3.43 -9.66
CA THR A 408 -8.70 -4.37 -10.64
C THR A 408 -9.82 -3.69 -11.43
N ASP A 409 -10.22 -4.27 -12.56
CA ASP A 409 -11.34 -3.71 -13.36
C ASP A 409 -12.66 -3.82 -12.59
N GLU A 410 -13.44 -2.74 -12.52
CA GLU A 410 -14.69 -2.68 -11.74
C GLU A 410 -15.75 -3.68 -12.22
N ARG A 411 -15.65 -4.19 -13.46
CA ARG A 411 -16.56 -5.21 -13.98
C ARG A 411 -16.40 -6.55 -13.28
N TYR A 412 -15.29 -6.79 -12.60
CA TYR A 412 -15.08 -7.99 -11.78
C TYR A 412 -15.72 -7.92 -10.40
N VAL A 413 -16.15 -6.75 -9.93
CA VAL A 413 -16.72 -6.54 -8.59
C VAL A 413 -17.90 -7.47 -8.30
N ARG A 414 -18.82 -7.69 -9.28
CA ARG A 414 -19.93 -8.62 -9.10
C ARG A 414 -19.48 -10.07 -8.89
N ARG A 415 -18.42 -10.52 -9.59
CA ARG A 415 -17.88 -11.88 -9.42
C ARG A 415 -17.22 -12.02 -8.04
N VAL A 416 -16.49 -11.00 -7.58
CA VAL A 416 -15.92 -10.98 -6.23
C VAL A 416 -17.02 -11.13 -5.18
N TYR A 417 -18.07 -10.33 -5.24
CA TYR A 417 -19.19 -10.43 -4.31
C TYR A 417 -19.97 -11.75 -4.45
N GLY A 418 -20.14 -12.26 -5.66
CA GLY A 418 -20.78 -13.56 -5.92
C GLY A 418 -20.05 -14.72 -5.23
N LEU A 419 -18.74 -14.64 -5.08
CA LEU A 419 -17.92 -15.58 -4.31
C LEU A 419 -18.02 -15.36 -2.78
N GLY A 420 -18.64 -14.27 -2.34
CA GLY A 420 -18.60 -13.83 -0.94
C GLY A 420 -17.28 -13.14 -0.57
N GLY A 421 -16.56 -12.67 -1.57
CA GLY A 421 -15.36 -11.84 -1.42
C GLY A 421 -15.66 -10.42 -0.98
N MET A 422 -14.65 -9.56 -0.97
CA MET A 422 -14.76 -8.17 -0.53
C MET A 422 -14.02 -7.20 -1.47
N VAL A 423 -14.55 -5.98 -1.57
CA VAL A 423 -13.92 -4.88 -2.30
C VAL A 423 -13.74 -3.71 -1.34
N ALA A 424 -12.53 -3.15 -1.30
CA ALA A 424 -12.20 -1.89 -0.66
C ALA A 424 -11.69 -0.89 -1.71
N SER A 425 -11.97 0.39 -1.51
CA SER A 425 -11.53 1.43 -2.44
C SER A 425 -10.19 2.01 -2.06
N TYR A 426 -9.40 2.41 -3.06
CA TYR A 426 -8.23 3.24 -2.82
C TYR A 426 -8.61 4.52 -2.06
N GLY A 427 -7.73 4.97 -1.17
CA GLY A 427 -7.88 6.17 -0.36
C GLY A 427 -7.78 7.46 -1.19
N HIS A 428 -8.76 7.71 -2.04
CA HIS A 428 -8.88 8.94 -2.82
C HIS A 428 -9.40 10.12 -1.99
N GLY A 429 -9.43 11.32 -2.59
CA GLY A 429 -10.18 12.46 -2.04
C GLY A 429 -11.63 12.08 -1.73
N ALA A 430 -12.22 12.70 -0.72
CA ALA A 430 -13.50 12.29 -0.13
C ALA A 430 -14.63 12.12 -1.17
N GLU A 431 -14.77 13.06 -2.13
CA GLU A 431 -15.81 12.99 -3.16
C GLU A 431 -15.63 11.78 -4.10
N ALA A 432 -14.40 11.52 -4.53
CA ALA A 432 -14.08 10.40 -5.42
C ALA A 432 -14.32 9.06 -4.70
N PHE A 433 -13.92 8.97 -3.42
CA PHE A 433 -14.19 7.80 -2.61
C PHE A 433 -15.70 7.54 -2.43
N ILE A 434 -16.48 8.58 -2.11
CA ILE A 434 -17.94 8.51 -2.00
C ILE A 434 -18.58 8.04 -3.31
N ALA A 435 -18.09 8.54 -4.45
CA ALA A 435 -18.58 8.10 -5.76
C ALA A 435 -18.29 6.61 -6.01
N THR A 436 -17.07 6.15 -5.67
CA THR A 436 -16.70 4.73 -5.77
C THR A 436 -17.53 3.86 -4.82
N TRP A 437 -17.71 4.27 -3.56
CA TRP A 437 -18.58 3.58 -2.61
C TRP A 437 -19.99 3.38 -3.16
N ARG A 438 -20.61 4.43 -3.73
CA ARG A 438 -21.97 4.33 -4.33
C ARG A 438 -22.01 3.34 -5.47
N ARG A 439 -21.05 3.39 -6.39
CA ARG A 439 -20.96 2.46 -7.53
C ARG A 439 -20.77 1.02 -7.05
N THR A 440 -19.81 0.80 -6.16
CA THR A 440 -19.51 -0.54 -5.63
C THR A 440 -20.70 -1.12 -4.87
N LYS A 441 -21.39 -0.31 -4.05
CA LYS A 441 -22.60 -0.72 -3.33
C LYS A 441 -23.72 -1.12 -4.29
N ALA A 442 -23.89 -0.42 -5.41
CA ALA A 442 -24.89 -0.76 -6.45
C ALA A 442 -24.58 -2.07 -7.18
N LEU A 443 -23.36 -2.59 -7.09
CA LEU A 443 -22.94 -3.87 -7.66
C LEU A 443 -23.09 -5.05 -6.67
N HIS A 444 -23.43 -4.78 -5.43
CA HIS A 444 -23.67 -5.80 -4.41
C HIS A 444 -25.12 -6.26 -4.44
N ASP A 445 -25.34 -7.56 -4.64
CA ASP A 445 -26.67 -8.16 -4.90
C ASP A 445 -27.55 -8.32 -3.64
N GLY A 446 -27.38 -7.45 -2.64
CA GLY A 446 -28.18 -7.44 -1.41
C GLY A 446 -27.52 -8.19 -0.24
N GLY A 447 -28.22 -8.20 0.91
CA GLY A 447 -27.67 -8.74 2.15
C GLY A 447 -26.85 -7.73 2.95
N SER A 448 -25.98 -8.23 3.82
CA SER A 448 -25.09 -7.40 4.63
C SER A 448 -23.98 -6.81 3.76
N PHE A 449 -23.83 -5.49 3.80
CA PHE A 449 -22.79 -4.78 3.07
C PHE A 449 -21.87 -4.03 4.05
N GLY A 450 -20.59 -4.21 3.90
CA GLY A 450 -19.56 -3.43 4.54
C GLY A 450 -18.53 -2.97 3.50
N PHE A 451 -17.92 -1.81 3.73
CA PHE A 451 -16.97 -1.23 2.82
C PHE A 451 -15.66 -0.89 3.53
N GLY A 452 -14.55 -1.09 2.88
CA GLY A 452 -13.22 -0.76 3.39
C GLY A 452 -12.54 0.29 2.53
N TYR A 453 -11.42 0.76 3.01
CA TYR A 453 -10.46 1.53 2.23
C TYR A 453 -9.11 0.80 2.20
N GLY A 454 -8.34 1.02 1.16
CA GLY A 454 -6.93 0.68 1.09
C GLY A 454 -6.16 1.97 0.89
N LEU A 455 -5.44 2.41 1.91
CA LEU A 455 -4.73 3.69 1.84
C LEU A 455 -3.46 3.61 0.99
N ASP A 456 -2.91 2.41 0.84
CA ASP A 456 -1.58 2.22 0.27
C ASP A 456 -0.50 3.09 0.97
N ALA A 457 -0.73 3.36 2.27
CA ALA A 457 0.15 4.22 3.04
C ALA A 457 1.56 3.65 3.09
N ASN A 458 2.55 4.47 2.74
CA ASN A 458 3.96 4.10 2.51
C ASN A 458 4.19 3.13 1.31
N GLY A 459 3.20 2.89 0.45
CA GLY A 459 3.34 2.10 -0.77
C GLY A 459 3.77 2.90 -2.00
N MET A 460 4.20 4.15 -1.79
CA MET A 460 4.54 5.13 -2.84
C MET A 460 3.34 5.61 -3.66
N GLY A 461 2.11 5.39 -3.16
CA GLY A 461 0.90 6.02 -3.64
C GLY A 461 0.52 7.23 -2.75
N PRO A 462 -0.15 8.26 -3.29
CA PRO A 462 -0.57 9.41 -2.50
C PRO A 462 -1.74 9.03 -1.56
N LEU A 463 -1.70 9.54 -0.34
CA LEU A 463 -2.83 9.51 0.59
C LEU A 463 -3.94 10.47 0.14
N PRO A 464 -5.16 10.40 0.71
CA PRO A 464 -6.26 11.29 0.35
C PRO A 464 -5.86 12.77 0.40
N PRO A 465 -5.92 13.49 -0.72
CA PRO A 465 -5.58 14.91 -0.74
C PRO A 465 -6.64 15.75 -0.02
N ARG A 466 -6.30 17.02 0.23
CA ARG A 466 -7.27 18.01 0.70
C ARG A 466 -8.51 18.02 -0.21
N ARG A 467 -9.69 18.00 0.40
CA ARG A 467 -10.96 18.09 -0.32
C ARG A 467 -11.14 19.48 -0.95
N ALA A 468 -11.61 19.50 -2.18
CA ALA A 468 -12.03 20.76 -2.80
C ALA A 468 -13.21 21.38 -2.03
N GLY A 469 -13.18 22.68 -1.80
CA GLY A 469 -14.24 23.38 -1.08
C GLY A 469 -14.27 23.14 0.44
N ALA A 470 -13.24 22.50 1.03
CA ALA A 470 -13.14 22.32 2.48
C ALA A 470 -13.18 23.65 3.26
N GLU A 471 -12.74 24.76 2.66
CA GLU A 471 -12.82 26.11 3.24
C GLU A 471 -14.27 26.61 3.40
N LYS A 472 -15.22 26.12 2.61
CA LYS A 472 -16.64 26.50 2.68
C LYS A 472 -17.43 25.62 3.64
N ASN A 473 -17.05 24.35 3.75
CA ASN A 473 -17.68 23.38 4.63
C ASN A 473 -16.61 22.54 5.34
N PRO A 474 -15.85 23.10 6.28
CA PRO A 474 -14.77 22.39 6.96
C PRO A 474 -15.28 21.36 7.96
N LEU A 475 -14.53 20.28 8.15
CA LEU A 475 -14.65 19.46 9.35
C LEU A 475 -14.30 20.33 10.57
N ARG A 476 -15.22 20.42 11.52
CA ARG A 476 -15.03 21.24 12.74
C ARG A 476 -14.38 20.41 13.84
N TYR A 477 -13.35 20.94 14.46
CA TYR A 477 -12.67 20.33 15.60
C TYR A 477 -13.02 21.01 16.92
N PRO A 478 -13.05 20.29 18.05
CA PRO A 478 -13.08 18.82 18.12
C PRO A 478 -14.43 18.28 17.63
N TYR A 479 -14.43 17.02 17.13
CA TYR A 479 -15.66 16.35 16.72
C TYR A 479 -15.87 15.04 17.50
N ARG A 480 -17.09 14.52 17.51
CA ARG A 480 -17.41 13.18 18.03
C ARG A 480 -17.10 12.13 16.95
N SER A 481 -16.46 11.03 17.35
CA SER A 481 -16.24 9.93 16.41
C SER A 481 -17.58 9.47 15.83
N PRO A 482 -17.68 9.33 14.48
CA PRO A 482 -18.94 8.88 13.86
C PRO A 482 -19.37 7.47 14.29
N ILE A 483 -18.41 6.62 14.70
CA ILE A 483 -18.69 5.26 15.14
C ILE A 483 -19.00 5.18 16.65
N ASP A 484 -18.45 6.10 17.44
CA ASP A 484 -18.62 6.15 18.89
C ASP A 484 -18.70 7.59 19.42
N PRO A 485 -19.92 8.09 19.70
CA PRO A 485 -20.10 9.44 20.23
C PRO A 485 -19.43 9.70 21.60
N GLY A 486 -19.03 8.65 22.32
CA GLY A 486 -18.27 8.73 23.56
C GLY A 486 -16.81 9.15 23.36
N VAL A 487 -16.33 9.05 22.12
CA VAL A 487 -14.95 9.41 21.74
C VAL A 487 -14.94 10.76 21.08
N THR A 488 -14.09 11.66 21.56
CA THR A 488 -13.86 13.00 20.98
C THR A 488 -12.51 13.04 20.32
N VAL A 489 -12.45 13.56 19.11
CA VAL A 489 -11.26 13.65 18.26
C VAL A 489 -10.94 15.12 18.00
N ASP A 490 -9.73 15.55 18.37
CA ASP A 490 -9.18 16.87 18.06
C ASP A 490 -8.06 16.76 17.03
N ARG A 491 -7.51 17.89 16.57
CA ARG A 491 -6.43 17.94 15.57
C ARG A 491 -5.23 17.10 16.00
N GLN A 492 -4.64 16.44 15.03
CA GLN A 492 -3.44 15.65 15.23
C GLN A 492 -2.23 16.56 15.41
N ARG A 493 -1.43 16.33 16.48
CA ARG A 493 -0.21 17.09 16.77
C ARG A 493 0.97 16.17 17.03
N THR A 494 2.12 16.49 16.43
CA THR A 494 3.40 15.84 16.70
C THR A 494 4.51 16.88 16.71
N GLY A 495 5.28 16.96 17.78
CA GLY A 495 6.26 18.04 17.96
C GLY A 495 5.59 19.41 17.94
N ASN A 496 6.10 20.30 17.14
CA ASN A 496 5.60 21.66 16.93
C ASN A 496 4.49 21.72 15.86
N ARG A 497 4.33 20.66 15.05
CA ARG A 497 3.38 20.63 13.94
C ARG A 497 2.01 20.14 14.39
N THR A 498 0.98 20.84 13.95
CA THR A 498 -0.43 20.43 14.03
C THR A 498 -0.99 20.32 12.62
N TRP A 499 -1.62 19.18 12.30
CA TRP A 499 -2.24 18.94 10.99
C TRP A 499 -3.75 19.14 11.07
N ASP A 500 -4.32 19.63 9.98
CA ASP A 500 -5.75 19.82 9.79
C ASP A 500 -6.17 19.27 8.43
N VAL A 501 -7.09 18.29 8.42
CA VAL A 501 -7.54 17.64 7.19
C VAL A 501 -8.11 18.62 6.16
N ASN A 502 -8.68 19.74 6.64
CA ASN A 502 -9.25 20.77 5.77
C ASN A 502 -8.20 21.53 4.94
N THR A 503 -6.94 21.53 5.38
CA THR A 503 -5.84 22.26 4.71
C THR A 503 -4.85 21.32 4.03
N GLU A 504 -4.64 20.12 4.56
CA GLU A 504 -3.55 19.23 4.14
C GLU A 504 -4.02 17.88 3.60
N GLY A 505 -5.32 17.54 3.76
CA GLY A 505 -5.79 16.19 3.51
C GLY A 505 -5.24 15.22 4.54
N VAL A 506 -5.10 13.96 4.17
CA VAL A 506 -4.51 12.92 5.02
C VAL A 506 -2.99 12.97 4.88
N ALA A 507 -2.34 13.87 5.61
CA ALA A 507 -0.88 14.01 5.58
C ALA A 507 -0.15 12.79 6.18
N ASN A 508 -0.79 12.13 7.15
CA ASN A 508 -0.31 10.92 7.80
C ASN A 508 -1.49 10.07 8.30
N TYR A 509 -1.24 8.85 8.68
CA TYR A 509 -2.25 7.89 9.11
C TYR A 509 -3.15 8.38 10.25
N GLY A 510 -2.65 9.30 11.05
CA GLY A 510 -3.43 9.91 12.14
C GLY A 510 -4.62 10.75 11.67
N LEU A 511 -4.67 11.17 10.40
CA LEU A 511 -5.77 11.96 9.85
C LEU A 511 -6.84 11.12 9.13
N VAL A 512 -6.72 9.80 9.14
CA VAL A 512 -7.74 8.89 8.58
C VAL A 512 -9.10 9.05 9.26
N PRO A 513 -9.20 9.16 10.60
CA PRO A 513 -10.47 9.42 11.27
C PRO A 513 -11.13 10.72 10.82
N ASP A 514 -10.32 11.75 10.57
CA ASP A 514 -10.78 13.06 10.11
C ASP A 514 -11.37 12.98 8.70
N TRP A 515 -10.69 12.27 7.80
CA TRP A 515 -11.18 12.00 6.45
C TRP A 515 -12.49 11.20 6.45
N ILE A 516 -12.62 10.19 7.33
CA ILE A 516 -13.87 9.43 7.48
C ILE A 516 -15.00 10.34 8.01
N ALA A 517 -14.72 11.17 9.01
CA ALA A 517 -15.69 12.12 9.54
C ALA A 517 -16.13 13.15 8.49
N ASP A 518 -15.20 13.65 7.66
CA ASP A 518 -15.50 14.55 6.56
C ASP A 518 -16.39 13.89 5.50
N MET A 519 -16.16 12.60 5.18
CA MET A 519 -17.07 11.82 4.32
C MET A 519 -18.47 11.69 4.93
N GLY A 520 -18.56 11.51 6.24
CA GLY A 520 -19.83 11.52 6.96
C GLY A 520 -20.57 12.85 6.84
N ASN A 521 -19.86 13.98 6.90
CA ASN A 521 -20.44 15.31 6.67
C ASN A 521 -20.97 15.50 5.24
N LEU A 522 -20.35 14.83 4.25
CA LEU A 522 -20.72 14.95 2.83
C LEU A 522 -21.82 13.98 2.40
N ALA A 523 -21.79 12.74 2.87
CA ALA A 523 -22.65 11.66 2.40
C ALA A 523 -23.59 11.11 3.48
N GLY A 524 -23.49 11.59 4.72
CA GLY A 524 -24.36 11.24 5.84
C GLY A 524 -24.06 9.88 6.46
N GLU A 525 -24.98 9.43 7.32
CA GLU A 525 -24.89 8.18 8.07
C GLU A 525 -24.70 6.91 7.20
N PRO A 526 -25.27 6.79 5.98
CA PRO A 526 -25.14 5.55 5.20
C PRO A 526 -23.69 5.14 4.92
N ILE A 527 -22.79 6.07 4.58
CA ILE A 527 -21.39 5.73 4.34
C ILE A 527 -20.68 5.33 5.63
N ILE A 528 -21.00 5.99 6.74
CA ILE A 528 -20.43 5.66 8.06
C ILE A 528 -20.86 4.26 8.49
N THR A 529 -22.13 3.93 8.30
CA THR A 529 -22.67 2.60 8.59
C THR A 529 -21.93 1.53 7.79
N ASP A 530 -21.79 1.70 6.47
CA ASP A 530 -21.11 0.75 5.61
C ASP A 530 -19.61 0.63 5.95
N LEU A 531 -18.91 1.74 6.20
CA LEU A 531 -17.51 1.72 6.63
C LEU A 531 -17.34 1.06 8.00
N SER A 532 -18.27 1.29 8.93
CA SER A 532 -18.23 0.69 10.27
C SER A 532 -18.43 -0.83 10.26
N ARG A 533 -18.97 -1.39 9.17
CA ARG A 533 -19.13 -2.83 8.92
C ARG A 533 -17.98 -3.45 8.13
N GLY A 534 -17.04 -2.64 7.65
CA GLY A 534 -15.92 -3.11 6.84
C GLY A 534 -15.12 -4.22 7.51
N ALA A 535 -14.79 -4.07 8.79
CA ALA A 535 -14.08 -5.09 9.56
C ALA A 535 -14.89 -6.40 9.66
N GLU A 536 -16.21 -6.34 9.88
CA GLU A 536 -17.06 -7.53 9.97
C GLU A 536 -17.09 -8.30 8.64
N GLU A 537 -17.30 -7.61 7.52
CA GLU A 537 -17.40 -8.28 6.22
C GLU A 537 -16.04 -8.89 5.79
N TYR A 538 -14.91 -8.23 6.12
CA TYR A 538 -13.58 -8.81 5.94
C TYR A 538 -13.43 -10.13 6.72
N LEU A 539 -13.80 -10.14 7.99
CA LEU A 539 -13.71 -11.33 8.83
C LEU A 539 -14.70 -12.43 8.41
N ARG A 540 -15.86 -12.07 7.87
CA ARG A 540 -16.81 -13.04 7.28
C ARG A 540 -16.25 -13.67 6.02
N MET A 541 -15.69 -12.87 5.11
CA MET A 541 -15.02 -13.36 3.91
C MET A 541 -13.90 -14.33 4.29
N TRP A 542 -12.98 -13.90 5.16
CA TRP A 542 -11.87 -14.74 5.61
C TRP A 542 -12.34 -16.01 6.33
N GLY A 543 -13.35 -15.92 7.21
CA GLY A 543 -13.90 -17.06 7.93
C GLY A 543 -14.56 -18.13 7.04
N ARG A 544 -14.97 -17.77 5.83
CA ARG A 544 -15.50 -18.74 4.85
C ARG A 544 -14.39 -19.59 4.22
N THR A 545 -13.13 -19.15 4.20
CA THR A 545 -12.00 -19.94 3.70
C THR A 545 -11.66 -21.13 4.58
N THR A 546 -12.10 -21.10 5.84
CA THR A 546 -11.80 -22.13 6.84
C THR A 546 -12.88 -23.21 6.94
N ARG A 547 -14.01 -23.01 6.26
CA ARG A 547 -15.12 -23.96 6.19
C ARG A 547 -15.05 -24.84 4.93
#